data_940fa150a17f82acfacbfdd37f4a1551
#
_entry.id   940fa150a17f82acfacbfdd37f4a1551
#
_cell.length_a   1.000
_cell.length_b   1.000
_cell.length_c   1.000
_cell.angle_alpha   90.00
_cell.angle_beta   90.00
_cell.angle_gamma   90.00
#
_symmetry.space_group_name_H-M   'P 1'
#
loop_
_entity.id
_entity.type
_entity.pdbx_description
1 polymer ?
#
loop_
_entity_poly.entity_id
_entity_poly.type
_entity_poly.pdbx_seq_one_letter_code
_entity_poly.pdbx_strand_id
1 'polypeptide(L)'
;MKKALIAMSGGVDSSVAALLMQQKGYECVGATMKLFENEQAGVKREKTCCSLDDVEDARSVAYRLHMPYYVFNFTANFEKEVMDRFVCAYEKGWTPNPCIDCNRYLKFEKLYLRMQEMQMDTIVTGHYARVVYDEASGRYLLKKGLDNSKDQSYVLYNLTQEQL
;
A
#
# COMPACT_ATOMS: atom_id res chain seq x y z
N MET A 1 2.26 10.41 -21.34
CA MET A 1 3.18 10.16 -20.21
C MET A 1 2.48 9.16 -19.31
N LYS A 2 3.15 8.11 -18.83
CA LYS A 2 2.54 7.13 -17.91
C LYS A 2 2.30 7.76 -16.54
N LYS A 3 1.20 7.39 -15.89
CA LYS A 3 0.76 7.94 -14.59
C LYS A 3 0.84 6.88 -13.51
N ALA A 4 1.32 7.26 -12.32
CA ALA A 4 1.48 6.35 -11.19
C ALA A 4 0.82 6.88 -9.92
N LEU A 5 -0.03 6.06 -9.30
CA LEU A 5 -0.54 6.30 -7.96
C LEU A 5 0.41 5.68 -6.94
N ILE A 6 1.02 6.49 -6.10
CA ILE A 6 1.99 6.06 -5.11
C ILE A 6 1.30 5.90 -3.76
N ALA A 7 1.22 4.68 -3.25
CA ALA A 7 0.70 4.41 -1.91
C ALA A 7 1.74 4.83 -0.86
N MET A 8 1.54 5.97 -0.23
CA MET A 8 2.45 6.59 0.73
C MET A 8 1.99 6.31 2.16
N SER A 9 2.90 5.78 2.97
CA SER A 9 2.67 5.47 4.38
C SER A 9 3.37 6.43 5.35
N GLY A 10 3.96 7.53 4.85
CA GLY A 10 4.83 8.40 5.65
C GLY A 10 6.26 7.86 5.84
N GLY A 11 6.49 6.58 5.57
CA GLY A 11 7.80 5.94 5.71
C GLY A 11 8.75 6.22 4.54
N VAL A 12 10.06 5.97 4.79
CA VAL A 12 11.15 6.19 3.82
C VAL A 12 10.95 5.37 2.54
N ASP A 13 10.54 4.11 2.64
CA ASP A 13 10.44 3.20 1.49
C ASP A 13 9.43 3.68 0.44
N SER A 14 8.25 4.14 0.87
CA SER A 14 7.24 4.71 -0.02
C SER A 14 7.67 6.05 -0.61
N SER A 15 8.43 6.85 0.15
CA SER A 15 8.98 8.12 -0.31
C SER A 15 10.04 7.93 -1.38
N VAL A 16 10.93 6.95 -1.20
CA VAL A 16 11.93 6.56 -2.21
C VAL A 16 11.26 5.99 -3.46
N ALA A 17 10.22 5.18 -3.30
CA ALA A 17 9.45 4.66 -4.44
C ALA A 17 8.84 5.80 -5.28
N ALA A 18 8.30 6.84 -4.64
CA ALA A 18 7.78 8.03 -5.31
C ALA A 18 8.86 8.74 -6.13
N LEU A 19 10.02 9.01 -5.53
CA LEU A 19 11.16 9.67 -6.19
C LEU A 19 11.64 8.85 -7.40
N LEU A 20 11.80 7.54 -7.24
CA LEU A 20 12.26 6.66 -8.32
C LEU A 20 11.28 6.62 -9.49
N MET A 21 9.98 6.68 -9.24
CA MET A 21 8.98 6.72 -10.30
C MET A 21 9.01 8.05 -11.07
N GLN A 22 9.22 9.18 -10.38
CA GLN A 22 9.42 10.47 -11.06
C GLN A 22 10.70 10.45 -11.92
N GLN A 23 11.80 9.91 -11.40
CA GLN A 23 13.05 9.77 -12.16
C GLN A 23 12.89 8.89 -13.41
N LYS A 24 11.96 7.93 -13.38
CA LYS A 24 11.59 7.11 -14.56
C LYS A 24 10.62 7.82 -15.51
N GLY A 25 10.27 9.09 -15.26
CA GLY A 25 9.43 9.89 -16.13
C GLY A 25 7.91 9.64 -15.98
N TYR A 26 7.47 9.08 -14.85
CA TYR A 26 6.05 8.97 -14.56
C TYR A 26 5.49 10.28 -13.98
N GLU A 27 4.27 10.62 -14.37
CA GLU A 27 3.45 11.60 -13.65
C GLU A 27 2.91 10.93 -12.37
N CYS A 28 3.39 11.36 -11.21
CA CYS A 28 3.10 10.72 -9.94
C CYS A 28 2.05 11.49 -9.13
N VAL A 29 1.15 10.74 -8.50
CA VAL A 29 0.19 11.22 -7.50
C VAL A 29 0.38 10.42 -6.22
N GLY A 30 0.55 11.10 -5.09
CA GLY A 30 0.65 10.47 -3.78
C GLY A 30 -0.74 10.17 -3.20
N ALA A 31 -0.89 9.04 -2.54
CA ALA A 31 -2.12 8.66 -1.85
C ALA A 31 -1.83 7.99 -0.52
N THR A 32 -2.47 8.46 0.54
CA THR A 32 -2.48 7.79 1.85
C THR A 32 -3.88 7.28 2.16
N MET A 33 -3.96 6.07 2.71
CA MET A 33 -5.22 5.49 3.18
C MET A 33 -5.41 5.83 4.65
N LYS A 34 -6.49 6.54 5.01
CA LYS A 34 -6.92 6.68 6.39
C LYS A 34 -7.67 5.42 6.79
N LEU A 35 -7.14 4.65 7.74
CA LEU A 35 -7.64 3.33 8.12
C LEU A 35 -8.44 3.34 9.43
N PHE A 36 -8.21 4.29 10.33
CA PHE A 36 -8.89 4.41 11.61
C PHE A 36 -8.98 5.87 12.07
N GLU A 37 -9.88 6.13 13.00
CA GLU A 37 -9.98 7.42 13.72
C GLU A 37 -9.05 7.37 14.93
N ASN A 38 -8.28 8.42 15.16
CA ASN A 38 -7.30 8.48 16.27
C ASN A 38 -7.94 8.30 17.66
N GLU A 39 -9.21 8.71 17.82
CA GLU A 39 -9.94 8.59 19.09
C GLU A 39 -10.30 7.14 19.43
N GLN A 40 -10.49 6.28 18.43
CA GLN A 40 -10.90 4.88 18.61
C GLN A 40 -9.70 3.96 18.93
N ALA A 41 -8.50 4.35 18.53
CA ALA A 41 -7.33 3.49 18.66
C ALA A 41 -6.84 3.33 20.12
N GLY A 42 -7.25 4.20 21.07
CA GLY A 42 -6.84 4.11 22.49
C GLY A 42 -5.33 4.09 22.72
N VAL A 43 -4.55 4.19 21.66
CA VAL A 43 -3.10 4.02 21.66
C VAL A 43 -2.44 5.39 21.69
N LYS A 44 -1.68 5.65 22.74
CA LYS A 44 -0.79 6.79 22.81
C LYS A 44 0.19 6.71 21.63
N ARG A 45 0.17 7.70 20.78
CA ARG A 45 1.15 8.22 19.76
C ARG A 45 2.35 7.35 19.33
N GLU A 46 2.34 6.04 19.44
CA GLU A 46 3.46 5.19 19.06
C GLU A 46 3.11 4.34 17.83
N LYS A 47 3.71 4.71 16.70
CA LYS A 47 3.96 3.92 15.47
C LYS A 47 2.84 2.95 15.02
N THR A 48 1.65 3.46 14.77
CA THR A 48 0.62 2.73 14.01
C THR A 48 0.70 3.15 12.55
N CYS A 49 0.59 2.20 11.62
CA CYS A 49 0.50 2.51 10.18
C CYS A 49 -0.66 3.48 9.93
N CYS A 50 -0.41 4.60 9.22
CA CYS A 50 -1.42 5.60 8.84
C CYS A 50 -1.95 6.47 9.99
N SER A 51 -1.10 6.83 10.94
CA SER A 51 -1.36 7.88 11.93
C SER A 51 -1.47 9.26 11.26
N LEU A 52 -1.95 10.27 11.99
CA LEU A 52 -1.95 11.65 11.48
C LEU A 52 -0.53 12.15 11.17
N ASP A 53 0.46 11.76 11.97
CA ASP A 53 1.86 12.11 11.75
C ASP A 53 2.37 11.48 10.44
N ASP A 54 2.01 10.22 10.16
CA ASP A 54 2.35 9.55 8.88
C ASP A 54 1.72 10.25 7.67
N VAL A 55 0.48 10.76 7.81
CA VAL A 55 -0.19 11.54 6.76
C VAL A 55 0.54 12.85 6.50
N GLU A 56 0.98 13.56 7.56
CA GLU A 56 1.73 14.82 7.43
C GLU A 56 3.13 14.58 6.84
N ASP A 57 3.81 13.51 7.24
CA ASP A 57 5.09 13.10 6.67
C ASP A 57 4.95 12.79 5.17
N ALA A 58 3.95 11.99 4.79
CA ALA A 58 3.66 11.69 3.40
C ALA A 58 3.34 12.95 2.59
N ARG A 59 2.54 13.87 3.15
CA ARG A 59 2.20 15.16 2.54
C ARG A 59 3.44 16.03 2.33
N SER A 60 4.32 16.10 3.33
CA SER A 60 5.57 16.87 3.26
C SER A 60 6.47 16.35 2.15
N VAL A 61 6.59 15.03 2.00
CA VAL A 61 7.36 14.42 0.90
C VAL A 61 6.71 14.72 -0.46
N ALA A 62 5.40 14.54 -0.58
CA ALA A 62 4.67 14.83 -1.82
C ALA A 62 4.84 16.30 -2.24
N TYR A 63 4.77 17.23 -1.29
CA TYR A 63 5.01 18.64 -1.54
C TYR A 63 6.44 18.92 -2.05
N ARG A 64 7.45 18.31 -1.42
CA ARG A 64 8.86 18.46 -1.87
C ARG A 64 9.11 17.86 -3.25
N LEU A 65 8.38 16.82 -3.61
CA LEU A 65 8.44 16.19 -4.93
C LEU A 65 7.50 16.86 -5.95
N HIS A 66 6.81 17.94 -5.57
CA HIS A 66 5.85 18.64 -6.42
C HIS A 66 4.76 17.73 -7.01
N MET A 67 4.31 16.73 -6.21
CA MET A 67 3.24 15.80 -6.61
C MET A 67 1.91 16.22 -5.97
N PRO A 68 0.78 16.07 -6.68
CA PRO A 68 -0.55 16.06 -6.05
C PRO A 68 -0.63 14.96 -4.98
N TYR A 69 -1.36 15.21 -3.90
CA TYR A 69 -1.49 14.28 -2.80
C TYR A 69 -2.91 14.22 -2.29
N TYR A 70 -3.40 13.00 -2.05
CA TYR A 70 -4.76 12.72 -1.58
C TYR A 70 -4.76 11.80 -0.38
N VAL A 71 -5.76 11.97 0.49
CA VAL A 71 -6.04 11.05 1.60
C VAL A 71 -7.39 10.41 1.34
N PHE A 72 -7.42 9.09 1.18
CA PHE A 72 -8.65 8.33 1.00
C PHE A 72 -9.11 7.73 2.33
N ASN A 73 -10.36 7.99 2.70
CA ASN A 73 -10.94 7.39 3.90
C ASN A 73 -11.41 5.96 3.60
N PHE A 74 -10.73 4.98 4.18
CA PHE A 74 -11.07 3.57 4.13
C PHE A 74 -11.35 2.98 5.52
N THR A 75 -11.73 3.80 6.50
CA THR A 75 -11.97 3.39 7.89
C THR A 75 -13.00 2.26 7.97
N ALA A 76 -14.18 2.42 7.35
CA ALA A 76 -15.22 1.39 7.35
C ALA A 76 -14.78 0.10 6.63
N ASN A 77 -13.98 0.21 5.56
CA ASN A 77 -13.44 -0.94 4.87
C ASN A 77 -12.39 -1.67 5.72
N PHE A 78 -11.55 -0.93 6.44
CA PHE A 78 -10.54 -1.49 7.32
C PHE A 78 -11.18 -2.25 8.50
N GLU A 79 -12.21 -1.67 9.12
CA GLU A 79 -12.98 -2.32 10.18
C GLU A 79 -13.51 -3.67 9.69
N LYS A 80 -14.26 -3.68 8.59
CA LYS A 80 -14.91 -4.87 8.06
C LYS A 80 -13.93 -5.93 7.54
N GLU A 81 -12.96 -5.52 6.72
CA GLU A 81 -12.13 -6.47 5.96
C GLU A 81 -10.84 -6.87 6.69
N VAL A 82 -10.44 -6.12 7.71
CA VAL A 82 -9.22 -6.43 8.46
C VAL A 82 -9.54 -6.72 9.93
N MET A 83 -10.21 -5.79 10.63
CA MET A 83 -10.43 -5.93 12.08
C MET A 83 -11.40 -7.06 12.41
N ASP A 84 -12.58 -7.12 11.78
CA ASP A 84 -13.57 -8.17 12.02
C ASP A 84 -13.02 -9.56 11.66
N ARG A 85 -12.27 -9.66 10.57
CA ARG A 85 -11.61 -10.91 10.16
C ARG A 85 -10.54 -11.34 11.15
N PHE A 86 -9.77 -10.38 11.67
CA PHE A 86 -8.76 -10.63 12.70
C PHE A 86 -9.39 -11.19 13.97
N VAL A 87 -10.46 -10.56 14.47
CA VAL A 87 -11.20 -11.02 15.66
C VAL A 87 -11.78 -12.41 15.41
N CYS A 88 -12.50 -12.61 14.30
CA CYS A 88 -13.11 -13.89 13.96
C CYS A 88 -12.08 -15.03 13.84
N ALA A 89 -10.87 -14.76 13.34
CA ALA A 89 -9.81 -15.75 13.26
C ALA A 89 -9.34 -16.19 14.65
N TYR A 90 -9.13 -15.24 15.58
CA TYR A 90 -8.78 -15.57 16.95
C TYR A 90 -9.89 -16.34 17.68
N GLU A 91 -11.15 -15.98 17.50
CA GLU A 91 -12.28 -16.74 18.06
C GLU A 91 -12.31 -18.21 17.59
N LYS A 92 -11.78 -18.47 16.39
CA LYS A 92 -11.64 -19.84 15.84
C LYS A 92 -10.32 -20.52 16.23
N GLY A 93 -9.49 -19.89 17.06
CA GLY A 93 -8.19 -20.42 17.48
C GLY A 93 -7.09 -20.34 16.41
N TRP A 94 -7.27 -19.50 15.37
CA TRP A 94 -6.27 -19.28 14.33
C TRP A 94 -5.38 -18.08 14.67
N THR A 95 -4.18 -18.02 14.07
CA THR A 95 -3.28 -16.89 14.19
C THR A 95 -3.29 -16.08 12.89
N PRO A 96 -4.08 -15.00 12.80
CA PRO A 96 -4.19 -14.20 11.59
C PRO A 96 -2.98 -13.29 11.39
N ASN A 97 -2.74 -12.90 10.13
CA ASN A 97 -1.84 -11.82 9.78
C ASN A 97 -2.65 -10.69 9.10
N PRO A 98 -2.99 -9.61 9.83
CA PRO A 98 -3.84 -8.53 9.30
C PRO A 98 -3.19 -7.77 8.14
N CYS A 99 -1.86 -7.82 8.00
CA CYS A 99 -1.18 -7.19 6.87
C CYS A 99 -1.54 -7.85 5.52
N ILE A 100 -1.81 -9.16 5.52
CA ILE A 100 -2.24 -9.88 4.30
C ILE A 100 -3.61 -9.35 3.85
N ASP A 101 -4.57 -9.25 4.77
CA ASP A 101 -5.91 -8.75 4.47
C ASP A 101 -5.88 -7.26 4.08
N CYS A 102 -5.09 -6.44 4.77
CA CYS A 102 -4.92 -5.04 4.43
C CYS A 102 -4.36 -4.86 3.00
N ASN A 103 -3.33 -5.62 2.62
CA ASN A 103 -2.80 -5.56 1.27
C ASN A 103 -3.83 -6.03 0.24
N ARG A 104 -4.50 -7.16 0.49
CA ARG A 104 -5.49 -7.74 -0.43
C ARG A 104 -6.68 -6.81 -0.65
N TYR A 105 -7.40 -6.45 0.43
CA TYR A 105 -8.71 -5.81 0.34
C TYR A 105 -8.63 -4.27 0.27
N LEU A 106 -7.61 -3.66 0.86
CA LEU A 106 -7.51 -2.20 0.85
C LEU A 106 -6.55 -1.68 -0.22
N LYS A 107 -5.29 -2.12 -0.20
CA LYS A 107 -4.30 -1.58 -1.16
C LYS A 107 -4.57 -2.04 -2.59
N PHE A 108 -4.66 -3.35 -2.79
CA PHE A 108 -4.76 -3.91 -4.13
C PHE A 108 -6.20 -4.23 -4.59
N GLU A 109 -7.20 -3.86 -3.80
CA GLU A 109 -8.59 -3.82 -4.24
C GLU A 109 -9.12 -2.37 -4.20
N LYS A 110 -9.30 -1.76 -3.03
CA LYS A 110 -9.94 -0.44 -2.91
C LYS A 110 -9.07 0.69 -3.48
N LEU A 111 -7.77 0.75 -3.12
CA LEU A 111 -6.89 1.77 -3.66
C LEU A 111 -6.60 1.53 -5.15
N TYR A 112 -6.57 0.27 -5.60
CA TYR A 112 -6.47 -0.07 -7.03
C TYR A 112 -7.68 0.43 -7.82
N LEU A 113 -8.90 0.29 -7.29
CA LEU A 113 -10.10 0.88 -7.90
C LEU A 113 -10.01 2.41 -7.97
N ARG A 114 -9.51 3.08 -6.93
CA ARG A 114 -9.26 4.52 -6.97
C ARG A 114 -8.24 4.92 -8.03
N MET A 115 -7.19 4.12 -8.19
CA MET A 115 -6.22 4.30 -9.27
C MET A 115 -6.90 4.29 -10.64
N GLN A 116 -7.78 3.31 -10.90
CA GLN A 116 -8.54 3.21 -12.15
C GLN A 116 -9.51 4.40 -12.35
N GLU A 117 -10.27 4.80 -11.31
CA GLU A 117 -11.16 5.96 -11.34
C GLU A 117 -10.40 7.27 -11.66
N MET A 118 -9.16 7.39 -11.18
CA MET A 118 -8.28 8.52 -11.45
C MET A 118 -7.57 8.43 -12.81
N GLN A 119 -7.84 7.39 -13.60
CA GLN A 119 -7.21 7.15 -14.90
C GLN A 119 -5.66 7.09 -14.80
N MET A 120 -5.16 6.43 -13.77
CA MET A 120 -3.75 6.14 -13.59
C MET A 120 -3.40 4.77 -14.18
N ASP A 121 -2.16 4.60 -14.63
CA ASP A 121 -1.71 3.39 -15.32
C ASP A 121 -1.20 2.31 -14.36
N THR A 122 -0.72 2.72 -13.18
CA THR A 122 -0.11 1.78 -12.23
C THR A 122 -0.23 2.26 -10.79
N ILE A 123 -0.26 1.29 -9.86
CA ILE A 123 -0.12 1.53 -8.42
C ILE A 123 1.30 1.16 -7.99
N VAL A 124 1.89 1.97 -7.13
CA VAL A 124 3.26 1.78 -6.64
C VAL A 124 3.25 1.77 -5.12
N THR A 125 3.98 0.85 -4.53
CA THR A 125 4.13 0.70 -3.09
C THR A 125 5.59 0.57 -2.70
N GLY A 126 5.91 0.80 -1.43
CA GLY A 126 7.26 0.62 -0.88
C GLY A 126 7.58 -0.81 -0.43
N HIS A 127 6.88 -1.84 -0.89
CA HIS A 127 7.15 -3.21 -0.47
C HIS A 127 8.47 -3.76 -1.00
N TYR A 128 9.17 -4.48 -0.15
CA TYR A 128 10.39 -5.24 -0.51
C TYR A 128 9.98 -6.56 -1.17
N ALA A 129 9.65 -6.49 -2.44
CA ALA A 129 9.34 -7.61 -3.31
C ALA A 129 9.74 -7.26 -4.75
N ARG A 130 9.80 -8.23 -5.63
CA ARG A 130 10.11 -8.03 -7.04
C ARG A 130 8.99 -8.59 -7.91
N VAL A 131 8.62 -7.82 -8.93
CA VAL A 131 7.74 -8.27 -9.99
C VAL A 131 8.56 -8.33 -11.26
N VAL A 132 8.60 -9.48 -11.93
CA VAL A 132 9.38 -9.73 -13.12
C VAL A 132 8.49 -10.37 -14.17
N TYR A 133 8.50 -9.83 -15.39
CA TYR A 133 7.84 -10.49 -16.51
C TYR A 133 8.69 -11.66 -16.99
N ASP A 134 8.07 -12.82 -17.11
CA ASP A 134 8.70 -14.05 -17.62
C ASP A 134 8.21 -14.31 -19.04
N GLU A 135 9.11 -14.13 -20.00
CA GLU A 135 8.80 -14.29 -21.42
C GLU A 135 8.42 -15.72 -21.79
N ALA A 136 8.97 -16.72 -21.09
CA ALA A 136 8.71 -18.12 -21.37
C ALA A 136 7.28 -18.54 -21.05
N SER A 137 6.72 -18.01 -19.95
CA SER A 137 5.34 -18.29 -19.52
C SER A 137 4.34 -17.21 -19.95
N GLY A 138 4.81 -16.04 -20.39
CA GLY A 138 3.98 -14.86 -20.70
C GLY A 138 3.31 -14.26 -19.46
N ARG A 139 3.90 -14.41 -18.27
CA ARG A 139 3.30 -14.03 -16.99
C ARG A 139 4.22 -13.14 -16.17
N TYR A 140 3.61 -12.31 -15.32
CA TYR A 140 4.32 -11.64 -14.23
C TYR A 140 4.54 -12.60 -13.06
N LEU A 141 5.75 -12.63 -12.53
CA LEU A 141 6.16 -13.45 -11.40
C LEU A 141 6.44 -12.56 -10.19
N LEU A 142 5.73 -12.84 -9.09
CA LEU A 142 6.08 -12.28 -7.80
C LEU A 142 7.27 -13.04 -7.24
N LYS A 143 8.36 -12.34 -6.98
CA LYS A 143 9.60 -12.90 -6.43
C LYS A 143 9.95 -12.24 -5.09
N LYS A 144 10.66 -12.96 -4.25
CA LYS A 144 11.21 -12.42 -3.00
C LYS A 144 12.06 -11.18 -3.23
N GLY A 145 12.11 -10.30 -2.24
CA GLY A 145 13.03 -9.17 -2.20
C GLY A 145 14.50 -9.62 -2.39
N LEU A 146 15.39 -8.68 -2.71
CA LEU A 146 16.83 -8.98 -2.80
C LEU A 146 17.43 -9.25 -1.41
N ASP A 147 16.96 -8.50 -0.41
CA ASP A 147 17.33 -8.72 0.99
C ASP A 147 16.31 -9.67 1.64
N ASN A 148 16.73 -10.89 1.92
CA ASN A 148 15.88 -11.90 2.53
C ASN A 148 15.39 -11.51 3.94
N SER A 149 16.13 -10.65 4.66
CA SER A 149 15.75 -10.20 6.00
C SER A 149 14.59 -9.19 5.97
N LYS A 150 14.35 -8.57 4.83
CA LYS A 150 13.30 -7.55 4.61
C LYS A 150 12.20 -8.01 3.64
N ASP A 151 12.26 -9.23 3.16
CA ASP A 151 11.29 -9.74 2.17
C ASP A 151 9.85 -9.59 2.65
N GLN A 152 9.02 -8.97 1.82
CA GLN A 152 7.59 -8.75 2.05
C GLN A 152 6.71 -9.41 0.97
N SER A 153 7.26 -10.29 0.16
CA SER A 153 6.48 -10.99 -0.88
C SER A 153 5.32 -11.81 -0.29
N TYR A 154 5.44 -12.25 0.95
CA TYR A 154 4.43 -13.06 1.63
C TYR A 154 3.10 -12.31 1.88
N VAL A 155 3.10 -10.99 1.99
CA VAL A 155 1.85 -10.22 2.12
C VAL A 155 1.21 -9.89 0.76
N LEU A 156 1.85 -10.27 -0.34
CA LEU A 156 1.45 -9.97 -1.71
C LEU A 156 1.03 -11.21 -2.52
N TYR A 157 1.04 -12.40 -1.92
CA TYR A 157 0.80 -13.67 -2.63
C TYR A 157 -0.61 -13.76 -3.27
N ASN A 158 -1.55 -12.93 -2.82
CA ASN A 158 -2.92 -12.88 -3.33
C ASN A 158 -3.08 -12.02 -4.60
N LEU A 159 -2.02 -11.35 -5.07
CA LEU A 159 -2.10 -10.48 -6.25
C LEU A 159 -2.38 -11.30 -7.51
N THR A 160 -3.30 -10.80 -8.31
CA THR A 160 -3.62 -11.36 -9.64
C THR A 160 -2.60 -10.92 -10.67
N GLN A 161 -2.64 -11.55 -11.87
CA GLN A 161 -1.78 -11.14 -12.99
C GLN A 161 -2.04 -9.70 -13.45
N GLU A 162 -3.27 -9.23 -13.31
CA GLU A 162 -3.65 -7.86 -13.64
C GLU A 162 -3.08 -6.85 -12.63
N GLN A 163 -2.94 -7.26 -11.37
CA GLN A 163 -2.42 -6.41 -10.29
C GLN A 163 -0.88 -6.42 -10.23
N LEU A 164 -0.23 -7.42 -10.80
CA LEU A 164 1.22 -7.53 -10.95
C LEU A 164 1.71 -6.78 -12.17
#